data_91aedccea61dd66c743f63b6172e7fdb
#
_entry.id   91aedccea61dd66c743f63b6172e7fdb
#
_cell.length_a   1.000
_cell.length_b   1.000
_cell.length_c   1.000
_cell.angle_alpha   90.00
_cell.angle_beta   90.00
_cell.angle_gamma   90.00
#
_symmetry.space_group_name_H-M   'P 1'
#
loop_
_entity.id
_entity.type
_entity.pdbx_description
1 polymer ?
#
loop_
_entity_poly.entity_id
_entity_poly.type
_entity_poly.pdbx_seq_one_letter_code
_entity_poly.pdbx_strand_id
1 'polypeptide(L)'
;MTENEKAATAVKDASPKQKRETWGGKSLNVAIIVAAVLTVAGIACWAMQLSGGMVQTGMRNLDSWGLYITNFMFFVGLSAGGLIISSVPNAFGMKGFGGISKVAIWTSVCCTCAAIGFVVVDLGGPARLWELFVYSNFSSPLMWDILVLGTYLVLSVIYLWAYLRAEAGRMSHAAIRAISVVALIVAILVHNVTAWIFSLAPAHEFWHTALMGPWFVASALDCGTALVLIVCLALRRAGYLALDQGHVANLAKMLAVFVLVDLYFYACDLLTSGYFGGEGAEVVAMLTSGALSPVFWTQVALMAVSVAILVVPKLRTTPGVVAASVLAILGVFCKRLQILVGGFQIPNLPYDGPMTSMTVTSWQNGMAGAYQGMVYAPQPIEFGVTLGVLAMCVLFLLLGLKYLPLKPAENVD
;
A
#
# COMPACT_ATOMS: atom_id res chain seq x y z
N MET A 1 35.77 -48.63 -14.48
CA MET A 1 34.90 -47.50 -14.77
C MET A 1 34.51 -47.58 -16.24
N THR A 2 33.27 -47.92 -16.51
CA THR A 2 32.73 -48.09 -17.84
C THR A 2 32.48 -46.72 -18.49
N GLU A 3 32.52 -46.63 -19.85
CA GLU A 3 32.28 -45.39 -20.57
C GLU A 3 30.94 -44.72 -20.21
N ASN A 4 29.96 -45.49 -19.75
CA ASN A 4 28.71 -44.99 -19.23
C ASN A 4 28.83 -44.20 -17.89
N GLU A 5 29.79 -44.52 -17.07
CA GLU A 5 30.04 -43.75 -15.80
C GLU A 5 30.74 -42.42 -16.10
N LYS A 6 31.60 -42.36 -17.12
CA LYS A 6 32.22 -41.11 -17.59
C LYS A 6 31.21 -40.19 -18.26
N ALA A 7 30.26 -40.74 -19.01
CA ALA A 7 29.16 -39.95 -19.60
C ALA A 7 28.19 -39.41 -18.55
N ALA A 8 27.89 -40.20 -17.51
CA ALA A 8 27.03 -39.76 -16.42
C ALA A 8 27.69 -38.67 -15.50
N THR A 9 29.03 -38.67 -15.41
CA THR A 9 29.78 -37.65 -14.66
C THR A 9 29.90 -36.33 -15.46
N ALA A 10 30.05 -36.46 -16.80
CA ALA A 10 30.13 -35.30 -17.71
C ALA A 10 28.79 -34.56 -17.85
N VAL A 11 27.66 -35.23 -17.66
CA VAL A 11 26.32 -34.62 -17.71
C VAL A 11 26.00 -33.82 -16.41
N LYS A 12 26.69 -34.10 -15.30
CA LYS A 12 26.48 -33.34 -14.06
C LYS A 12 27.16 -31.96 -14.02
N ASP A 13 28.13 -31.69 -14.88
CA ASP A 13 28.88 -30.41 -14.88
C ASP A 13 28.45 -29.41 -15.97
N ALA A 14 27.48 -29.75 -16.80
CA ALA A 14 26.99 -28.92 -17.90
C ALA A 14 25.59 -28.35 -17.65
N SER A 15 25.27 -27.97 -16.43
CA SER A 15 24.23 -26.99 -16.21
C SER A 15 24.79 -25.62 -16.65
N PRO A 16 24.28 -25.01 -17.73
CA PRO A 16 24.76 -23.69 -18.12
C PRO A 16 24.53 -22.78 -16.93
N LYS A 17 25.61 -22.18 -16.41
CA LYS A 17 25.53 -21.10 -15.42
C LYS A 17 24.69 -20.02 -16.05
N GLN A 18 23.39 -20.05 -15.79
CA GLN A 18 22.41 -19.09 -16.30
C GLN A 18 22.90 -17.71 -15.86
N LYS A 19 23.35 -16.93 -16.82
CA LYS A 19 23.88 -15.60 -16.61
C LYS A 19 22.77 -14.81 -15.96
N ARG A 20 22.86 -14.51 -14.66
CA ARG A 20 21.90 -13.69 -13.94
C ARG A 20 21.96 -12.29 -14.55
N GLU A 21 21.06 -12.00 -15.47
CA GLU A 21 20.98 -10.69 -16.08
C GLU A 21 20.29 -9.73 -15.12
N THR A 22 21.09 -8.87 -14.52
CA THR A 22 20.61 -7.67 -13.83
C THR A 22 20.35 -6.58 -14.87
N TRP A 23 19.41 -5.69 -14.58
CA TRP A 23 19.09 -4.61 -15.50
C TRP A 23 20.10 -3.46 -15.33
N GLY A 24 20.56 -2.93 -16.44
CA GLY A 24 21.54 -1.83 -16.47
C GLY A 24 21.31 -0.92 -17.67
N GLY A 25 21.61 0.35 -17.51
CA GLY A 25 21.55 1.37 -18.56
C GLY A 25 21.73 2.77 -18.01
N LYS A 26 22.12 3.73 -18.86
CA LYS A 26 22.30 5.12 -18.44
C LYS A 26 21.01 5.73 -17.85
N SER A 27 19.86 5.44 -18.46
CA SER A 27 18.54 5.91 -17.99
C SER A 27 18.19 5.40 -16.59
N LEU A 28 18.46 4.13 -16.30
CA LEU A 28 18.23 3.55 -14.96
C LEU A 28 19.13 4.22 -13.91
N ASN A 29 20.42 4.43 -14.23
CA ASN A 29 21.33 5.09 -13.31
C ASN A 29 20.91 6.55 -13.03
N VAL A 30 20.45 7.29 -14.05
CA VAL A 30 19.91 8.64 -13.86
C VAL A 30 18.68 8.62 -12.96
N ALA A 31 17.75 7.69 -13.19
CA ALA A 31 16.56 7.54 -12.35
C ALA A 31 16.93 7.22 -10.88
N ILE A 32 17.91 6.33 -10.65
CA ILE A 32 18.44 6.03 -9.31
C ILE A 32 19.02 7.29 -8.65
N ILE A 33 19.82 8.07 -9.37
CA ILE A 33 20.42 9.31 -8.84
C ILE A 33 19.32 10.31 -8.47
N VAL A 34 18.35 10.53 -9.34
CA VAL A 34 17.22 11.45 -9.08
C VAL A 34 16.43 10.98 -7.84
N ALA A 35 16.09 9.70 -7.76
CA ALA A 35 15.38 9.16 -6.61
C ALA A 35 16.19 9.29 -5.31
N ALA A 36 17.52 9.05 -5.37
CA ALA A 36 18.40 9.23 -4.21
C ALA A 36 18.46 10.69 -3.75
N VAL A 37 18.59 11.65 -4.67
CA VAL A 37 18.60 13.09 -4.35
C VAL A 37 17.29 13.51 -3.69
N LEU A 38 16.14 13.08 -4.23
CA LEU A 38 14.83 13.38 -3.64
C LEU A 38 14.65 12.72 -2.26
N THR A 39 15.17 11.51 -2.08
CA THR A 39 15.17 10.84 -0.76
C THR A 39 15.98 11.64 0.26
N VAL A 40 17.17 12.09 -0.10
CA VAL A 40 18.01 12.91 0.78
C VAL A 40 17.33 14.25 1.10
N ALA A 41 16.70 14.90 0.12
CA ALA A 41 15.93 16.12 0.36
C ALA A 41 14.76 15.87 1.34
N GLY A 42 14.05 14.75 1.21
CA GLY A 42 13.00 14.37 2.15
C GLY A 42 13.51 14.08 3.57
N ILE A 43 14.68 13.44 3.69
CA ILE A 43 15.35 13.25 5.00
C ILE A 43 15.71 14.60 5.63
N ALA A 44 16.17 15.57 4.82
CA ALA A 44 16.44 16.92 5.30
C ALA A 44 15.16 17.62 5.80
N CYS A 45 14.04 17.50 5.09
CA CYS A 45 12.74 17.99 5.54
C CYS A 45 12.32 17.31 6.87
N TRP A 46 12.51 16.00 7.00
CA TRP A 46 12.23 15.29 8.23
C TRP A 46 13.13 15.74 9.40
N ALA A 47 14.41 15.96 9.15
CA ALA A 47 15.32 16.50 10.17
C ALA A 47 14.88 17.90 10.64
N MET A 48 14.40 18.76 9.73
CA MET A 48 13.80 20.06 10.10
C MET A 48 12.55 19.87 10.95
N GLN A 49 11.65 18.93 10.58
CA GLN A 49 10.47 18.61 11.38
C GLN A 49 10.84 18.11 12.80
N LEU A 50 11.86 17.23 12.92
CA LEU A 50 12.31 16.75 14.23
C LEU A 50 12.89 17.87 15.11
N SER A 51 13.63 18.81 14.51
CA SER A 51 14.20 19.93 15.23
C SER A 51 13.17 20.97 15.70
N GLY A 52 12.13 21.20 14.89
CA GLY A 52 11.05 22.17 15.20
C GLY A 52 9.85 21.55 15.92
N GLY A 53 9.79 20.22 15.98
CA GLY A 53 8.68 19.46 16.57
C GLY A 53 7.46 19.32 15.64
N MET A 54 6.52 18.47 16.04
CA MET A 54 5.30 18.17 15.28
C MET A 54 4.37 19.38 15.09
N VAL A 55 4.60 20.47 15.78
CA VAL A 55 3.88 21.74 15.59
C VAL A 55 4.04 22.32 14.18
N GLN A 56 5.11 21.94 13.47
CA GLN A 56 5.33 22.34 12.07
C GLN A 56 4.41 21.63 11.08
N THR A 57 3.75 20.55 11.49
CA THR A 57 2.76 19.83 10.70
C THR A 57 1.37 20.41 10.87
N GLY A 58 0.40 19.96 10.06
CA GLY A 58 -1.01 20.27 10.23
C GLY A 58 -1.68 19.52 11.40
N MET A 59 -1.00 18.54 11.98
CA MET A 59 -1.53 17.72 13.06
C MET A 59 -1.64 18.52 14.38
N ARG A 60 -2.71 18.24 15.13
CA ARG A 60 -3.03 18.87 16.41
C ARG A 60 -3.54 17.81 17.38
N ASN A 61 -3.86 18.20 18.61
CA ASN A 61 -4.35 17.28 19.63
C ASN A 61 -5.68 16.60 19.27
N LEU A 62 -6.52 17.22 18.44
CA LEU A 62 -7.76 16.66 17.94
C LEU A 62 -7.54 15.85 16.65
N ASP A 63 -6.73 16.36 15.76
CA ASP A 63 -6.32 15.71 14.52
C ASP A 63 -4.91 15.12 14.69
N SER A 64 -4.80 14.07 15.51
CA SER A 64 -3.51 13.49 15.89
C SER A 64 -2.79 12.77 14.75
N TRP A 65 -3.50 12.40 13.69
CA TRP A 65 -2.98 11.75 12.50
C TRP A 65 -3.38 12.53 11.24
N GLY A 66 -2.45 12.62 10.30
CA GLY A 66 -2.65 13.37 9.06
C GLY A 66 -2.13 12.64 7.82
N LEU A 67 -1.45 13.37 6.95
CA LEU A 67 -0.97 12.88 5.65
C LEU A 67 -0.06 11.65 5.78
N TYR A 68 0.74 11.55 6.85
CA TYR A 68 1.66 10.42 7.02
C TYR A 68 0.92 9.11 7.27
N ILE A 69 -0.06 9.10 8.18
CA ILE A 69 -0.85 7.89 8.46
C ILE A 69 -1.80 7.57 7.30
N THR A 70 -2.31 8.58 6.58
CA THR A 70 -3.04 8.36 5.32
C THR A 70 -2.16 7.58 4.31
N ASN A 71 -0.91 8.03 4.12
CA ASN A 71 0.03 7.35 3.24
C ASN A 71 0.44 5.97 3.79
N PHE A 72 0.61 5.81 5.09
CA PHE A 72 0.86 4.51 5.71
C PHE A 72 -0.22 3.50 5.31
N MET A 73 -1.49 3.79 5.58
CA MET A 73 -2.62 2.93 5.19
C MET A 73 -2.66 2.63 3.69
N PHE A 74 -2.34 3.63 2.88
CA PHE A 74 -2.31 3.52 1.44
C PHE A 74 -1.19 2.59 0.97
N PHE A 75 0.04 2.74 1.50
CA PHE A 75 1.18 1.90 1.14
C PHE A 75 1.09 0.47 1.67
N VAL A 76 0.46 0.25 2.82
CA VAL A 76 0.08 -1.10 3.27
C VAL A 76 -0.83 -1.73 2.21
N GLY A 77 -1.82 -1.00 1.69
CA GLY A 77 -2.70 -1.45 0.61
C GLY A 77 -1.96 -1.83 -0.68
N LEU A 78 -1.10 -0.94 -1.17
CA LEU A 78 -0.27 -1.18 -2.35
C LEU A 78 0.63 -2.41 -2.20
N SER A 79 1.17 -2.61 -1.00
CA SER A 79 2.07 -3.71 -0.69
C SER A 79 1.38 -5.07 -0.76
N ALA A 80 0.26 -5.25 -0.06
CA ALA A 80 -0.34 -6.57 0.03
C ALA A 80 -0.97 -7.03 -1.28
N GLY A 81 -1.51 -6.12 -2.08
CA GLY A 81 -1.98 -6.49 -3.41
C GLY A 81 -0.89 -7.13 -4.26
N GLY A 82 0.35 -6.61 -4.21
CA GLY A 82 1.50 -7.21 -4.89
C GLY A 82 1.81 -8.63 -4.40
N LEU A 83 1.79 -8.83 -3.09
CA LEU A 83 2.05 -10.14 -2.51
C LEU A 83 0.93 -11.15 -2.81
N ILE A 84 -0.33 -10.73 -2.76
CA ILE A 84 -1.50 -11.57 -3.08
C ILE A 84 -1.43 -12.01 -4.55
N ILE A 85 -1.18 -11.08 -5.50
CA ILE A 85 -1.06 -11.39 -6.94
C ILE A 85 0.06 -12.37 -7.22
N SER A 86 1.16 -12.29 -6.49
CA SER A 86 2.25 -13.26 -6.61
C SER A 86 1.92 -14.60 -5.94
N SER A 87 1.25 -14.57 -4.79
CA SER A 87 1.01 -15.77 -3.96
C SER A 87 -0.11 -16.63 -4.51
N VAL A 88 -1.20 -16.05 -5.02
CA VAL A 88 -2.37 -16.80 -5.53
C VAL A 88 -1.98 -17.78 -6.64
N PRO A 89 -1.26 -17.39 -7.71
CA PRO A 89 -0.86 -18.33 -8.75
C PRO A 89 -0.01 -19.49 -8.21
N ASN A 90 0.93 -19.21 -7.31
CA ASN A 90 1.81 -20.22 -6.74
C ASN A 90 1.07 -21.16 -5.77
N ALA A 91 0.18 -20.63 -4.95
CA ALA A 91 -0.63 -21.41 -4.01
C ALA A 91 -1.57 -22.38 -4.74
N PHE A 92 -2.19 -21.91 -5.82
CA PHE A 92 -3.17 -22.69 -6.60
C PHE A 92 -2.58 -23.41 -7.84
N GLY A 93 -1.26 -23.31 -8.06
CA GLY A 93 -0.58 -23.99 -9.16
C GLY A 93 -0.91 -23.44 -10.55
N MET A 94 -1.25 -22.14 -10.65
CA MET A 94 -1.52 -21.48 -11.94
C MET A 94 -0.21 -21.20 -12.67
N LYS A 95 -0.13 -21.58 -13.95
CA LYS A 95 1.07 -21.39 -14.79
C LYS A 95 1.08 -20.02 -15.45
N GLY A 96 2.27 -19.56 -15.87
CA GLY A 96 2.44 -18.35 -16.70
C GLY A 96 2.61 -17.03 -15.93
N PHE A 97 2.62 -17.03 -14.58
CA PHE A 97 2.76 -15.82 -13.75
C PHE A 97 4.18 -15.59 -13.22
N GLY A 98 5.14 -16.47 -13.54
CA GLY A 98 6.49 -16.46 -12.98
C GLY A 98 7.23 -15.13 -13.13
N GLY A 99 7.12 -14.51 -14.32
CA GLY A 99 7.76 -13.22 -14.59
C GLY A 99 7.17 -12.05 -13.82
N ILE A 100 5.87 -12.08 -13.55
CA ILE A 100 5.16 -11.06 -12.79
C ILE A 100 5.45 -11.21 -11.28
N SER A 101 5.50 -12.46 -10.80
CA SER A 101 5.61 -12.76 -9.38
C SER A 101 6.83 -12.12 -8.70
N LYS A 102 8.02 -12.21 -9.30
CA LYS A 102 9.25 -11.62 -8.71
C LYS A 102 9.15 -10.10 -8.57
N VAL A 103 8.67 -9.44 -9.62
CA VAL A 103 8.49 -7.99 -9.62
C VAL A 103 7.41 -7.58 -8.62
N ALA A 104 6.32 -8.33 -8.54
CA ALA A 104 5.23 -8.06 -7.61
C ALA A 104 5.68 -8.22 -6.15
N ILE A 105 6.44 -9.29 -5.80
CA ILE A 105 6.99 -9.47 -4.45
C ILE A 105 7.94 -8.33 -4.10
N TRP A 106 8.85 -7.96 -5.01
CA TRP A 106 9.79 -6.88 -4.75
C TRP A 106 9.10 -5.53 -4.59
N THR A 107 8.11 -5.22 -5.42
CA THR A 107 7.28 -4.03 -5.29
C THR A 107 6.57 -4.00 -3.94
N SER A 108 6.05 -5.15 -3.48
CA SER A 108 5.46 -5.31 -2.16
C SER A 108 6.45 -4.96 -1.04
N VAL A 109 7.67 -5.50 -1.08
CA VAL A 109 8.73 -5.17 -0.10
C VAL A 109 9.01 -3.66 -0.08
N CYS A 110 9.15 -3.03 -1.25
CA CYS A 110 9.40 -1.59 -1.34
C CYS A 110 8.26 -0.75 -0.73
N CYS A 111 7.01 -1.12 -1.02
CA CYS A 111 5.83 -0.46 -0.47
C CYS A 111 5.71 -0.67 1.05
N THR A 112 6.06 -1.85 1.57
CA THR A 112 6.08 -2.10 3.02
C THR A 112 7.14 -1.24 3.72
N CYS A 113 8.33 -1.13 3.13
CA CYS A 113 9.36 -0.23 3.65
C CYS A 113 8.90 1.23 3.68
N ALA A 114 8.17 1.67 2.64
CA ALA A 114 7.58 3.02 2.61
C ALA A 114 6.50 3.19 3.69
N ALA A 115 5.63 2.19 3.87
CA ALA A 115 4.62 2.20 4.92
C ALA A 115 5.25 2.36 6.31
N ILE A 116 6.27 1.55 6.63
CA ILE A 116 7.03 1.68 7.88
C ILE A 116 7.69 3.05 7.98
N GLY A 117 8.26 3.56 6.86
CA GLY A 117 8.84 4.89 6.79
C GLY A 117 7.83 5.99 7.18
N PHE A 118 6.59 5.90 6.70
CA PHE A 118 5.53 6.85 7.06
C PHE A 118 5.16 6.81 8.53
N VAL A 119 5.13 5.64 9.16
CA VAL A 119 4.94 5.53 10.63
C VAL A 119 6.11 6.18 11.37
N VAL A 120 7.34 5.93 10.95
CA VAL A 120 8.53 6.50 11.61
C VAL A 120 8.57 8.02 11.53
N VAL A 121 8.19 8.62 10.40
CA VAL A 121 8.18 10.08 10.26
C VAL A 121 7.00 10.75 10.97
N ASP A 122 5.92 10.00 11.24
CA ASP A 122 4.77 10.44 12.04
C ASP A 122 5.11 10.52 13.54
N LEU A 123 6.07 9.72 14.01
CA LEU A 123 6.51 9.75 15.41
C LEU A 123 7.27 11.03 15.71
N GLY A 124 6.78 11.80 16.66
CA GLY A 124 7.45 13.01 17.13
C GLY A 124 8.78 12.76 17.86
N GLY A 125 8.99 11.52 18.33
CA GLY A 125 10.21 11.09 19.05
C GLY A 125 10.68 9.70 18.60
N PRO A 126 11.18 9.53 17.37
CA PRO A 126 11.56 8.21 16.84
C PRO A 126 12.68 7.51 17.63
N ALA A 127 13.49 8.26 18.37
CA ALA A 127 14.51 7.70 19.26
C ALA A 127 13.92 6.82 20.38
N ARG A 128 12.62 6.96 20.68
CA ARG A 128 11.91 6.17 21.68
C ARG A 128 11.15 4.98 21.10
N LEU A 129 11.29 4.70 19.81
CA LEU A 129 10.59 3.61 19.10
C LEU A 129 10.82 2.23 19.77
N TRP A 130 11.98 2.01 20.35
CA TRP A 130 12.31 0.78 21.08
C TRP A 130 11.41 0.54 22.31
N GLU A 131 10.85 1.59 22.90
CA GLU A 131 9.93 1.49 24.05
C GLU A 131 8.65 0.72 23.68
N LEU A 132 8.22 0.76 22.42
CA LEU A 132 7.09 -0.02 21.93
C LEU A 132 7.27 -1.53 22.12
N PHE A 133 8.52 -2.01 22.09
CA PHE A 133 8.82 -3.44 22.27
C PHE A 133 9.03 -3.82 23.73
N VAL A 134 9.51 -2.90 24.58
CA VAL A 134 9.78 -3.16 25.99
C VAL A 134 8.53 -2.95 26.85
N TYR A 135 7.75 -1.91 26.55
CA TYR A 135 6.55 -1.55 27.29
C TYR A 135 5.26 -1.80 26.49
N SER A 136 5.28 -2.83 25.65
CA SER A 136 4.18 -3.14 24.76
C SER A 136 2.89 -3.52 25.47
N ASN A 137 1.79 -2.95 25.01
CA ASN A 137 0.45 -3.37 25.38
C ASN A 137 -0.10 -4.34 24.32
N PHE A 138 -0.03 -5.64 24.58
CA PHE A 138 -0.51 -6.66 23.66
C PHE A 138 -2.03 -6.70 23.46
N SER A 139 -2.80 -5.93 24.21
CA SER A 139 -4.23 -5.73 23.95
C SER A 139 -4.51 -4.63 22.91
N SER A 140 -3.49 -3.88 22.51
CA SER A 140 -3.64 -2.77 21.54
C SER A 140 -3.57 -3.24 20.09
N PRO A 141 -4.55 -2.88 19.24
CA PRO A 141 -4.49 -3.14 17.80
C PRO A 141 -3.25 -2.53 17.12
N LEU A 142 -2.74 -1.39 17.60
CA LEU A 142 -1.49 -0.80 17.11
C LEU A 142 -0.31 -1.73 17.30
N MET A 143 -0.23 -2.43 18.45
CA MET A 143 0.84 -3.39 18.69
C MET A 143 0.69 -4.62 17.79
N TRP A 144 -0.52 -5.08 17.55
CA TRP A 144 -0.78 -6.17 16.60
C TRP A 144 -0.32 -5.80 15.19
N ASP A 145 -0.60 -4.56 14.76
CA ASP A 145 -0.21 -4.08 13.43
C ASP A 145 1.30 -4.04 13.25
N ILE A 146 2.05 -3.54 14.24
CA ILE A 146 3.52 -3.53 14.22
C ILE A 146 4.09 -4.94 14.08
N LEU A 147 3.55 -5.92 14.84
CA LEU A 147 4.01 -7.31 14.79
C LEU A 147 3.67 -7.96 13.44
N VAL A 148 2.44 -7.77 12.95
CA VAL A 148 2.00 -8.37 11.70
C VAL A 148 2.70 -7.73 10.51
N LEU A 149 2.86 -6.40 10.50
CA LEU A 149 3.57 -5.69 9.44
C LEU A 149 5.06 -6.06 9.39
N GLY A 150 5.70 -6.17 10.55
CA GLY A 150 7.09 -6.67 10.65
C GLY A 150 7.22 -8.10 10.14
N THR A 151 6.32 -9.00 10.57
CA THR A 151 6.27 -10.39 10.07
C THR A 151 6.05 -10.43 8.57
N TYR A 152 5.14 -9.60 8.06
CA TYR A 152 4.84 -9.48 6.64
C TYR A 152 6.08 -9.06 5.82
N LEU A 153 6.84 -8.07 6.29
CA LEU A 153 8.08 -7.65 5.62
C LEU A 153 9.10 -8.78 5.56
N VAL A 154 9.37 -9.43 6.70
CA VAL A 154 10.33 -10.56 6.79
C VAL A 154 9.89 -11.70 5.88
N LEU A 155 8.60 -12.07 5.92
CA LEU A 155 8.04 -13.12 5.10
C LEU A 155 8.11 -12.78 3.60
N SER A 156 7.87 -11.53 3.20
CA SER A 156 7.99 -11.09 1.81
C SER A 156 9.42 -11.23 1.29
N VAL A 157 10.41 -10.90 2.11
CA VAL A 157 11.84 -11.09 1.77
C VAL A 157 12.19 -12.58 1.67
N ILE A 158 11.73 -13.40 2.63
CA ILE A 158 11.91 -14.86 2.60
C ILE A 158 11.25 -15.46 1.35
N TYR A 159 10.03 -15.00 1.00
CA TYR A 159 9.33 -15.49 -0.18
C TYR A 159 10.06 -15.14 -1.47
N LEU A 160 10.58 -13.92 -1.61
CA LEU A 160 11.42 -13.55 -2.75
C LEU A 160 12.67 -14.43 -2.85
N TRP A 161 13.36 -14.61 -1.72
CA TRP A 161 14.55 -15.47 -1.65
C TRP A 161 14.22 -16.93 -2.03
N ALA A 162 13.13 -17.47 -1.50
CA ALA A 162 12.68 -18.82 -1.80
C ALA A 162 12.33 -18.98 -3.28
N TYR A 163 11.65 -17.97 -3.87
CA TYR A 163 11.29 -17.94 -5.26
C TYR A 163 12.54 -17.99 -6.17
N LEU A 164 13.54 -17.16 -5.88
CA LEU A 164 14.82 -17.15 -6.61
C LEU A 164 15.60 -18.46 -6.45
N ARG A 165 15.51 -19.12 -5.29
CA ARG A 165 16.11 -20.43 -5.06
C ARG A 165 15.45 -21.55 -5.85
N ALA A 166 14.14 -21.50 -5.98
CA ALA A 166 13.40 -22.50 -6.73
C ALA A 166 13.63 -22.38 -8.23
N GLU A 167 13.64 -21.16 -8.76
CA GLU A 167 13.97 -20.91 -10.16
C GLU A 167 15.41 -21.41 -10.49
N ALA A 168 16.31 -21.40 -9.50
CA ALA A 168 17.64 -21.97 -9.60
C ALA A 168 17.67 -23.51 -9.38
N GLY A 169 16.53 -24.17 -9.26
CA GLY A 169 16.43 -25.63 -9.00
C GLY A 169 16.89 -26.08 -7.62
N ARG A 170 17.06 -25.13 -6.68
CA ARG A 170 17.60 -25.40 -5.31
C ARG A 170 16.51 -25.51 -4.23
N MET A 171 15.24 -25.40 -4.62
CA MET A 171 14.09 -25.52 -3.72
C MET A 171 12.94 -26.25 -4.44
N SER A 172 12.20 -27.07 -3.69
CA SER A 172 11.08 -27.84 -4.25
C SER A 172 9.85 -26.94 -4.51
N HIS A 173 9.04 -27.28 -5.50
CA HIS A 173 7.78 -26.62 -5.76
C HIS A 173 6.80 -26.69 -4.59
N ALA A 174 6.85 -27.78 -3.79
CA ALA A 174 6.02 -27.92 -2.60
C ALA A 174 6.37 -26.89 -1.52
N ALA A 175 7.68 -26.62 -1.32
CA ALA A 175 8.12 -25.61 -0.36
C ALA A 175 7.68 -24.20 -0.75
N ILE A 176 7.78 -23.84 -2.06
CA ILE A 176 7.26 -22.54 -2.53
C ILE A 176 5.77 -22.44 -2.35
N ARG A 177 5.02 -23.47 -2.66
CA ARG A 177 3.56 -23.50 -2.45
C ARG A 177 3.23 -23.27 -0.99
N ALA A 178 3.91 -23.93 -0.06
CA ALA A 178 3.69 -23.73 1.38
C ALA A 178 3.98 -22.28 1.80
N ILE A 179 5.11 -21.72 1.36
CA ILE A 179 5.48 -20.32 1.67
C ILE A 179 4.45 -19.35 1.05
N SER A 180 3.98 -19.60 -0.18
CA SER A 180 2.99 -18.71 -0.83
C SER A 180 1.64 -18.73 -0.13
N VAL A 181 1.20 -19.89 0.40
CA VAL A 181 -0.03 -19.97 1.21
C VAL A 181 0.11 -19.16 2.50
N VAL A 182 1.23 -19.30 3.21
CA VAL A 182 1.50 -18.51 4.42
C VAL A 182 1.57 -17.02 4.08
N ALA A 183 2.26 -16.65 2.99
CA ALA A 183 2.35 -15.27 2.53
C ALA A 183 0.97 -14.68 2.21
N LEU A 184 0.08 -15.45 1.58
CA LEU A 184 -1.29 -15.04 1.28
C LEU A 184 -2.10 -14.78 2.56
N ILE A 185 -2.00 -15.69 3.54
CA ILE A 185 -2.71 -15.53 4.82
C ILE A 185 -2.21 -14.27 5.55
N VAL A 186 -0.90 -14.08 5.63
CA VAL A 186 -0.32 -12.91 6.32
C VAL A 186 -0.63 -11.61 5.56
N ALA A 187 -0.69 -11.63 4.22
CA ALA A 187 -1.10 -10.47 3.42
C ALA A 187 -2.56 -10.05 3.68
N ILE A 188 -3.46 -11.01 3.87
CA ILE A 188 -4.84 -10.72 4.26
C ILE A 188 -4.89 -10.24 5.72
N LEU A 189 -4.11 -10.85 6.61
CA LEU A 189 -4.09 -10.53 8.02
C LEU A 189 -3.58 -9.10 8.27
N VAL A 190 -2.51 -8.65 7.59
CA VAL A 190 -1.98 -7.29 7.78
C VAL A 190 -3.04 -6.23 7.49
N HIS A 191 -3.90 -6.45 6.48
CA HIS A 191 -4.97 -5.51 6.15
C HIS A 191 -6.09 -5.48 7.18
N ASN A 192 -6.46 -6.65 7.69
CA ASN A 192 -7.48 -6.72 8.73
C ASN A 192 -6.98 -6.07 10.02
N VAL A 193 -5.73 -6.30 10.40
CA VAL A 193 -5.17 -5.73 11.63
C VAL A 193 -5.02 -4.21 11.51
N THR A 194 -4.53 -3.71 10.37
CA THR A 194 -4.50 -2.26 10.11
C THR A 194 -5.92 -1.65 10.15
N ALA A 195 -6.92 -2.34 9.59
CA ALA A 195 -8.32 -1.90 9.68
C ALA A 195 -8.84 -1.89 11.11
N TRP A 196 -8.44 -2.85 11.93
CA TRP A 196 -8.86 -2.94 13.34
C TRP A 196 -8.32 -1.83 14.21
N ILE A 197 -7.23 -1.15 13.84
CA ILE A 197 -6.80 0.09 14.50
C ILE A 197 -7.95 1.11 14.56
N PHE A 198 -8.72 1.18 13.47
CA PHE A 198 -9.84 2.10 13.30
C PHE A 198 -11.15 1.49 13.79
N SER A 199 -11.53 0.31 13.31
CA SER A 199 -12.84 -0.27 13.59
C SER A 199 -13.07 -0.66 15.05
N LEU A 200 -12.02 -0.85 15.83
CA LEU A 200 -12.10 -1.10 17.26
C LEU A 200 -12.07 0.20 18.11
N ALA A 201 -12.17 1.37 17.50
CA ALA A 201 -12.25 2.65 18.15
C ALA A 201 -13.73 3.15 18.18
N PRO A 202 -14.55 2.74 19.16
CA PRO A 202 -15.98 3.03 19.19
C PRO A 202 -16.30 4.52 19.40
N ALA A 203 -15.30 5.30 19.80
CA ALA A 203 -15.44 6.74 19.98
C ALA A 203 -15.51 7.52 18.64
N HIS A 204 -15.18 6.88 17.52
CA HIS A 204 -15.22 7.48 16.20
C HIS A 204 -16.23 6.74 15.33
N GLU A 205 -17.43 7.25 15.18
CA GLU A 205 -18.54 6.61 14.48
C GLU A 205 -18.16 6.23 13.04
N PHE A 206 -17.42 7.10 12.34
CA PHE A 206 -16.99 6.81 10.96
C PHE A 206 -16.06 5.59 10.87
N TRP A 207 -15.33 5.27 11.92
CA TRP A 207 -14.42 4.13 11.92
C TRP A 207 -15.07 2.84 12.43
N HIS A 208 -16.08 2.98 13.28
CA HIS A 208 -16.69 1.85 14.00
C HIS A 208 -17.66 1.07 13.12
N THR A 209 -17.11 0.30 12.17
CA THR A 209 -17.87 -0.58 11.27
C THR A 209 -17.21 -1.94 11.13
N ALA A 210 -18.01 -3.01 11.16
CA ALA A 210 -17.54 -4.36 10.90
C ALA A 210 -17.05 -4.58 9.46
N LEU A 211 -17.46 -3.73 8.53
CA LEU A 211 -17.06 -3.80 7.13
C LEU A 211 -15.62 -3.30 6.90
N MET A 212 -15.01 -2.57 7.84
CA MET A 212 -13.70 -1.97 7.68
C MET A 212 -12.62 -3.00 7.27
N GLY A 213 -12.57 -4.18 7.91
CA GLY A 213 -11.62 -5.23 7.58
C GLY A 213 -11.76 -5.76 6.15
N PRO A 214 -12.90 -6.33 5.75
CA PRO A 214 -13.15 -6.78 4.38
C PRO A 214 -12.97 -5.68 3.34
N TRP A 215 -13.37 -4.47 3.66
CA TRP A 215 -13.23 -3.31 2.78
C TRP A 215 -11.76 -2.91 2.56
N PHE A 216 -10.92 -2.96 3.62
CA PHE A 216 -9.48 -2.74 3.49
C PHE A 216 -8.82 -3.78 2.59
N VAL A 217 -9.20 -5.06 2.72
CA VAL A 217 -8.70 -6.13 1.84
C VAL A 217 -9.12 -5.89 0.39
N ALA A 218 -10.38 -5.55 0.14
CA ALA A 218 -10.88 -5.26 -1.21
C ALA A 218 -10.11 -4.11 -1.87
N SER A 219 -9.93 -3.01 -1.14
CA SER A 219 -9.19 -1.84 -1.65
C SER A 219 -7.69 -2.09 -1.83
N ALA A 220 -7.12 -3.04 -1.10
CA ALA A 220 -5.74 -3.47 -1.30
C ALA A 220 -5.58 -4.31 -2.57
N LEU A 221 -6.57 -5.17 -2.85
CA LEU A 221 -6.60 -5.95 -4.08
C LEU A 221 -6.70 -5.03 -5.32
N ASP A 222 -7.50 -3.96 -5.26
CA ASP A 222 -7.61 -3.05 -6.38
C ASP A 222 -6.34 -2.21 -6.58
N CYS A 223 -5.89 -1.46 -5.58
CA CYS A 223 -4.72 -0.59 -5.72
C CYS A 223 -3.41 -1.37 -5.92
N GLY A 224 -3.27 -2.53 -5.29
CA GLY A 224 -2.09 -3.37 -5.46
C GLY A 224 -2.04 -4.03 -6.85
N THR A 225 -3.19 -4.53 -7.38
CA THR A 225 -3.27 -5.02 -8.77
C THR A 225 -2.95 -3.90 -9.75
N ALA A 226 -3.50 -2.71 -9.53
CA ALA A 226 -3.25 -1.53 -10.35
C ALA A 226 -1.75 -1.15 -10.36
N LEU A 227 -1.09 -1.15 -9.19
CA LEU A 227 0.34 -0.87 -9.09
C LEU A 227 1.18 -1.92 -9.85
N VAL A 228 0.90 -3.21 -9.65
CA VAL A 228 1.62 -4.29 -10.36
C VAL A 228 1.45 -4.16 -11.87
N LEU A 229 0.24 -3.85 -12.35
CA LEU A 229 0.00 -3.58 -13.77
C LEU A 229 0.86 -2.42 -14.28
N ILE A 230 0.88 -1.29 -13.58
CA ILE A 230 1.70 -0.12 -13.96
C ILE A 230 3.18 -0.50 -14.03
N VAL A 231 3.70 -1.13 -12.98
CA VAL A 231 5.12 -1.52 -12.91
C VAL A 231 5.46 -2.50 -14.03
N CYS A 232 4.66 -3.56 -14.21
CA CYS A 232 4.90 -4.57 -15.25
C CYS A 232 4.80 -3.98 -16.66
N LEU A 233 3.85 -3.08 -16.92
CA LEU A 233 3.71 -2.43 -18.24
C LEU A 233 4.83 -1.41 -18.50
N ALA A 234 5.29 -0.69 -17.46
CA ALA A 234 6.46 0.18 -17.57
C ALA A 234 7.72 -0.62 -17.91
N LEU A 235 7.93 -1.75 -17.23
CA LEU A 235 9.06 -2.64 -17.48
C LEU A 235 8.99 -3.30 -18.86
N ARG A 236 7.79 -3.68 -19.30
CA ARG A 236 7.56 -4.16 -20.66
C ARG A 236 7.92 -3.10 -21.71
N ARG A 237 7.47 -1.85 -21.51
CA ARG A 237 7.81 -0.73 -22.40
C ARG A 237 9.30 -0.44 -22.43
N ALA A 238 10.00 -0.63 -21.32
CA ALA A 238 11.44 -0.47 -21.22
C ALA A 238 12.23 -1.66 -21.83
N GLY A 239 11.55 -2.71 -22.32
CA GLY A 239 12.18 -3.90 -22.91
C GLY A 239 12.77 -4.87 -21.89
N TYR A 240 12.42 -4.73 -20.60
CA TYR A 240 12.97 -5.57 -19.53
C TYR A 240 12.11 -6.81 -19.23
N LEU A 241 10.81 -6.73 -19.46
CA LEU A 241 9.86 -7.79 -19.15
C LEU A 241 9.12 -8.22 -20.43
N ALA A 242 9.21 -9.49 -20.80
CA ALA A 242 8.34 -10.09 -21.80
C ALA A 242 7.02 -10.46 -21.12
N LEU A 243 5.96 -9.69 -21.39
CA LEU A 243 4.63 -9.90 -20.83
C LEU A 243 3.62 -10.10 -21.96
N ASP A 244 2.94 -11.24 -21.94
CA ASP A 244 1.88 -11.54 -22.90
C ASP A 244 0.66 -10.64 -22.70
N GLN A 245 -0.01 -10.28 -23.80
CA GLN A 245 -1.23 -9.46 -23.76
C GLN A 245 -2.39 -10.17 -23.04
N GLY A 246 -2.42 -11.51 -23.07
CA GLY A 246 -3.41 -12.31 -22.36
C GLY A 246 -3.33 -12.12 -20.86
N HIS A 247 -2.13 -12.12 -20.28
CA HIS A 247 -1.92 -11.86 -18.86
C HIS A 247 -2.32 -10.45 -18.45
N VAL A 248 -1.99 -9.44 -19.25
CA VAL A 248 -2.42 -8.05 -19.02
C VAL A 248 -3.94 -7.94 -19.03
N ALA A 249 -4.60 -8.59 -20.01
CA ALA A 249 -6.05 -8.56 -20.13
C ALA A 249 -6.74 -9.25 -18.92
N ASN A 250 -6.17 -10.35 -18.42
CA ASN A 250 -6.70 -11.06 -17.26
C ASN A 250 -6.54 -10.24 -15.97
N LEU A 251 -5.36 -9.66 -15.73
CA LEU A 251 -5.15 -8.76 -14.58
C LEU A 251 -6.04 -7.52 -14.67
N ALA A 252 -6.26 -6.96 -15.86
CA ALA A 252 -7.17 -5.83 -16.05
C ALA A 252 -8.64 -6.18 -15.72
N LYS A 253 -9.10 -7.41 -16.07
CA LYS A 253 -10.42 -7.90 -15.68
C LYS A 253 -10.53 -8.11 -14.17
N MET A 254 -9.49 -8.68 -13.55
CA MET A 254 -9.42 -8.84 -12.09
C MET A 254 -9.48 -7.47 -11.39
N LEU A 255 -8.74 -6.49 -11.88
CA LEU A 255 -8.79 -5.12 -11.36
C LEU A 255 -10.21 -4.56 -11.43
N ALA A 256 -10.93 -4.72 -12.55
CA ALA A 256 -12.31 -4.26 -12.66
C ALA A 256 -13.23 -4.87 -11.59
N VAL A 257 -13.08 -6.18 -11.33
CA VAL A 257 -13.84 -6.88 -10.29
C VAL A 257 -13.49 -6.34 -8.92
N PHE A 258 -12.20 -6.15 -8.61
CA PHE A 258 -11.76 -5.65 -7.31
C PHE A 258 -12.26 -4.23 -7.03
N VAL A 259 -12.20 -3.33 -8.02
CA VAL A 259 -12.75 -1.97 -7.89
C VAL A 259 -14.27 -2.00 -7.66
N LEU A 260 -15.00 -2.89 -8.34
CA LEU A 260 -16.44 -3.06 -8.11
C LEU A 260 -16.76 -3.59 -6.71
N VAL A 261 -15.99 -4.55 -6.22
CA VAL A 261 -16.15 -5.08 -4.85
C VAL A 261 -15.84 -4.01 -3.81
N ASP A 262 -14.82 -3.20 -4.05
CA ASP A 262 -14.46 -2.09 -3.17
C ASP A 262 -15.57 -1.03 -3.12
N LEU A 263 -16.10 -0.63 -4.27
CA LEU A 263 -17.26 0.29 -4.35
C LEU A 263 -18.51 -0.31 -3.71
N TYR A 264 -18.73 -1.62 -3.84
CA TYR A 264 -19.86 -2.30 -3.20
C TYR A 264 -19.77 -2.24 -1.68
N PHE A 265 -18.61 -2.55 -1.08
CA PHE A 265 -18.44 -2.42 0.37
C PHE A 265 -18.64 -0.98 0.84
N TYR A 266 -18.15 0.00 0.08
CA TYR A 266 -18.34 1.40 0.40
C TYR A 266 -19.82 1.80 0.36
N ALA A 267 -20.55 1.36 -0.67
CA ALA A 267 -21.98 1.62 -0.75
C ALA A 267 -22.78 0.96 0.39
N CYS A 268 -22.40 -0.27 0.79
CA CYS A 268 -23.00 -0.95 1.93
C CYS A 268 -22.77 -0.18 3.24
N ASP A 269 -21.54 0.31 3.46
CA ASP A 269 -21.18 1.05 4.65
C ASP A 269 -21.95 2.37 4.74
N LEU A 270 -21.99 3.15 3.65
CA LEU A 270 -22.76 4.39 3.59
C LEU A 270 -24.26 4.16 3.79
N LEU A 271 -24.83 3.09 3.23
CA LEU A 271 -26.24 2.75 3.39
C LEU A 271 -26.56 2.39 4.85
N THR A 272 -25.74 1.52 5.46
CA THR A 272 -25.97 1.09 6.84
C THR A 272 -25.79 2.22 7.83
N SER A 273 -24.75 3.05 7.67
CA SER A 273 -24.49 4.19 8.54
C SER A 273 -25.55 5.29 8.41
N GLY A 274 -26.01 5.57 7.17
CA GLY A 274 -26.97 6.65 6.92
C GLY A 274 -28.43 6.29 7.20
N TYR A 275 -28.79 4.99 7.27
CA TYR A 275 -30.20 4.56 7.26
C TYR A 275 -30.96 4.95 8.54
N PHE A 276 -30.36 4.79 9.69
CA PHE A 276 -31.04 5.01 10.98
C PHE A 276 -30.97 6.45 11.51
N GLY A 277 -30.30 7.35 10.84
CA GLY A 277 -30.07 8.70 11.34
C GLY A 277 -28.96 8.78 12.40
N GLY A 278 -28.94 9.85 13.21
CA GLY A 278 -27.91 10.04 14.23
C GLY A 278 -26.53 10.34 13.68
N GLU A 279 -25.49 10.00 14.43
CA GLU A 279 -24.08 10.27 14.10
C GLU A 279 -23.65 9.64 12.75
N GLY A 280 -24.14 8.45 12.42
CA GLY A 280 -23.89 7.81 11.14
C GLY A 280 -24.44 8.61 9.95
N ALA A 281 -25.61 9.20 10.08
CA ALA A 281 -26.15 10.08 9.03
C ALA A 281 -25.35 11.38 8.90
N GLU A 282 -24.78 11.89 9.99
CA GLU A 282 -23.86 13.05 9.96
C GLU A 282 -22.58 12.71 9.19
N VAL A 283 -22.03 11.49 9.39
CA VAL A 283 -20.90 10.99 8.59
C VAL A 283 -21.24 11.00 7.11
N VAL A 284 -22.41 10.44 6.73
CA VAL A 284 -22.83 10.38 5.33
C VAL A 284 -23.05 11.78 4.76
N ALA A 285 -23.66 12.69 5.52
CA ALA A 285 -23.87 14.09 5.10
C ALA A 285 -22.52 14.82 4.93
N MET A 286 -21.56 14.62 5.83
CA MET A 286 -20.21 15.18 5.74
C MET A 286 -19.50 14.72 4.45
N LEU A 287 -19.64 13.45 4.09
CA LEU A 287 -19.03 12.88 2.89
C LEU A 287 -19.76 13.33 1.60
N THR A 288 -21.07 13.33 1.57
CA THR A 288 -21.83 13.54 0.32
C THR A 288 -22.09 15.00 0.00
N SER A 289 -22.27 15.86 1.00
CA SER A 289 -22.62 17.27 0.85
C SER A 289 -21.80 18.24 1.74
N GLY A 290 -21.03 17.72 2.70
CA GLY A 290 -20.24 18.51 3.63
C GLY A 290 -18.80 18.75 3.19
N ALA A 291 -17.90 18.95 4.16
CA ALA A 291 -16.51 19.36 3.94
C ALA A 291 -15.70 18.37 3.09
N LEU A 292 -15.98 17.08 3.17
CA LEU A 292 -15.28 16.04 2.42
C LEU A 292 -15.94 15.69 1.07
N SER A 293 -17.03 16.33 0.72
CA SER A 293 -17.77 16.03 -0.53
C SER A 293 -16.93 16.17 -1.81
N PRO A 294 -16.00 17.12 -1.95
CA PRO A 294 -15.15 17.17 -3.13
C PRO A 294 -14.25 15.93 -3.27
N VAL A 295 -13.70 15.45 -2.16
CA VAL A 295 -12.83 14.26 -2.14
C VAL A 295 -13.67 13.00 -2.40
N PHE A 296 -14.86 12.90 -1.81
CA PHE A 296 -15.80 11.80 -2.00
C PHE A 296 -16.23 11.65 -3.46
N TRP A 297 -16.75 12.71 -4.08
CA TRP A 297 -17.19 12.63 -5.47
C TRP A 297 -16.03 12.45 -6.45
N THR A 298 -14.86 12.99 -6.13
CA THR A 298 -13.63 12.70 -6.90
C THR A 298 -13.29 11.22 -6.85
N GLN A 299 -13.30 10.60 -5.68
CA GLN A 299 -13.08 9.15 -5.53
C GLN A 299 -14.08 8.35 -6.37
N VAL A 300 -15.38 8.62 -6.22
CA VAL A 300 -16.43 7.89 -6.95
C VAL A 300 -16.24 8.03 -8.46
N ALA A 301 -15.97 9.24 -8.95
CA ALA A 301 -15.72 9.49 -10.37
C ALA A 301 -14.48 8.74 -10.89
N LEU A 302 -13.36 8.80 -10.18
CA LEU A 302 -12.11 8.11 -10.54
C LEU A 302 -12.32 6.60 -10.64
N MET A 303 -12.97 6.00 -9.66
CA MET A 303 -13.23 4.57 -9.63
C MET A 303 -14.25 4.14 -10.69
N ALA A 304 -15.32 4.91 -10.89
CA ALA A 304 -16.32 4.63 -11.94
C ALA A 304 -15.69 4.70 -13.35
N VAL A 305 -14.88 5.72 -13.63
CA VAL A 305 -14.16 5.85 -14.91
C VAL A 305 -13.16 4.71 -15.08
N SER A 306 -12.44 4.32 -14.02
CA SER A 306 -11.55 3.16 -14.04
C SER A 306 -12.30 1.89 -14.46
N VAL A 307 -13.43 1.59 -13.82
CA VAL A 307 -14.28 0.44 -14.16
C VAL A 307 -14.75 0.53 -15.61
N ALA A 308 -15.24 1.69 -16.06
CA ALA A 308 -15.72 1.88 -17.43
C ALA A 308 -14.63 1.56 -18.47
N ILE A 309 -13.39 2.02 -18.24
CA ILE A 309 -12.26 1.72 -19.13
C ILE A 309 -11.94 0.22 -19.13
N LEU A 310 -11.97 -0.43 -17.96
CA LEU A 310 -11.59 -1.83 -17.83
C LEU A 310 -12.67 -2.80 -18.35
N VAL A 311 -13.95 -2.44 -18.25
CA VAL A 311 -15.08 -3.28 -18.70
C VAL A 311 -15.29 -3.16 -20.20
N VAL A 312 -15.20 -1.95 -20.78
CA VAL A 312 -15.42 -1.75 -22.21
C VAL A 312 -14.23 -2.25 -23.05
N PRO A 313 -14.40 -3.29 -23.89
CA PRO A 313 -13.29 -3.91 -24.63
C PRO A 313 -12.52 -2.93 -25.52
N LYS A 314 -13.21 -1.95 -26.13
CA LYS A 314 -12.60 -0.94 -27.00
C LYS A 314 -11.68 0.02 -26.25
N LEU A 315 -11.93 0.28 -24.97
CA LEU A 315 -11.13 1.17 -24.12
C LEU A 315 -9.99 0.43 -23.41
N ARG A 316 -10.09 -0.91 -23.27
CA ARG A 316 -9.11 -1.75 -22.59
C ARG A 316 -7.84 -1.98 -23.44
N THR A 317 -7.28 -0.91 -23.95
CA THR A 317 -5.97 -0.87 -24.59
C THR A 317 -4.85 -0.78 -23.55
N THR A 318 -3.57 -1.01 -23.94
CA THR A 318 -2.45 -0.83 -22.97
C THR A 318 -2.43 0.55 -22.31
N PRO A 319 -2.57 1.68 -23.03
CA PRO A 319 -2.71 2.99 -22.41
C PRO A 319 -3.96 3.12 -21.54
N GLY A 320 -5.08 2.53 -21.97
CA GLY A 320 -6.32 2.51 -21.20
C GLY A 320 -6.18 1.77 -19.88
N VAL A 321 -5.53 0.60 -19.87
CA VAL A 321 -5.25 -0.15 -18.64
C VAL A 321 -4.35 0.65 -17.70
N VAL A 322 -3.31 1.33 -18.21
CA VAL A 322 -2.46 2.20 -17.38
C VAL A 322 -3.27 3.35 -16.80
N ALA A 323 -4.08 4.03 -17.61
CA ALA A 323 -4.93 5.12 -17.14
C ALA A 323 -5.92 4.63 -16.06
N ALA A 324 -6.63 3.53 -16.29
CA ALA A 324 -7.55 2.94 -15.33
C ALA A 324 -6.85 2.56 -14.02
N SER A 325 -5.64 1.99 -14.10
CA SER A 325 -4.83 1.66 -12.92
C SER A 325 -4.44 2.89 -12.12
N VAL A 326 -4.06 3.98 -12.77
CA VAL A 326 -3.75 5.26 -12.09
C VAL A 326 -5.01 5.82 -11.42
N LEU A 327 -6.15 5.79 -12.11
CA LEU A 327 -7.43 6.27 -11.57
C LEU A 327 -7.87 5.45 -10.34
N ALA A 328 -7.72 4.12 -10.37
CA ALA A 328 -8.02 3.25 -9.24
C ALA A 328 -7.11 3.57 -8.03
N ILE A 329 -5.82 3.71 -8.24
CA ILE A 329 -4.85 4.08 -7.20
C ILE A 329 -5.20 5.42 -6.54
N LEU A 330 -5.51 6.45 -7.35
CA LEU A 330 -5.91 7.76 -6.85
C LEU A 330 -7.26 7.70 -6.11
N GLY A 331 -8.20 6.88 -6.60
CA GLY A 331 -9.48 6.65 -5.93
C GLY A 331 -9.28 6.04 -4.53
N VAL A 332 -8.43 5.03 -4.39
CA VAL A 332 -8.11 4.44 -3.08
C VAL A 332 -7.39 5.45 -2.17
N PHE A 333 -6.50 6.27 -2.72
CA PHE A 333 -5.86 7.33 -1.93
C PHE A 333 -6.89 8.32 -1.36
N CYS A 334 -7.83 8.80 -2.19
CA CYS A 334 -8.93 9.66 -1.75
C CYS A 334 -9.74 9.00 -0.63
N LYS A 335 -10.02 7.70 -0.75
CA LYS A 335 -10.71 6.94 0.29
C LYS A 335 -9.93 6.89 1.61
N ARG A 336 -8.62 6.61 1.58
CA ARG A 336 -7.79 6.60 2.79
C ARG A 336 -7.77 7.96 3.48
N LEU A 337 -7.71 9.03 2.69
CA LEU A 337 -7.79 10.39 3.19
C LEU A 337 -9.14 10.67 3.88
N GLN A 338 -10.25 10.25 3.27
CA GLN A 338 -11.59 10.39 3.86
C GLN A 338 -11.72 9.63 5.17
N ILE A 339 -11.29 8.36 5.22
CA ILE A 339 -11.35 7.54 6.44
C ILE A 339 -10.59 8.24 7.56
N LEU A 340 -9.36 8.69 7.32
CA LEU A 340 -8.54 9.27 8.38
C LEU A 340 -9.06 10.65 8.80
N VAL A 341 -9.12 11.59 7.86
CA VAL A 341 -9.53 12.97 8.14
C VAL A 341 -10.98 13.02 8.60
N GLY A 342 -11.87 12.25 7.94
CA GLY A 342 -13.28 12.19 8.31
C GLY A 342 -13.54 11.67 9.71
N GLY A 343 -12.75 10.69 10.17
CA GLY A 343 -12.88 10.15 11.52
C GLY A 343 -12.60 11.15 12.63
N PHE A 344 -11.82 12.20 12.34
CA PHE A 344 -11.54 13.28 13.30
C PHE A 344 -12.50 14.47 13.20
N GLN A 345 -13.31 14.55 12.12
CA GLN A 345 -14.23 15.68 11.91
C GLN A 345 -15.46 15.67 12.82
N ILE A 346 -15.85 14.50 13.32
CA ILE A 346 -16.97 14.37 14.23
C ILE A 346 -16.42 14.30 15.65
N PRO A 347 -16.71 15.31 16.50
CA PRO A 347 -16.19 15.33 17.86
C PRO A 347 -16.78 14.18 18.69
N ASN A 348 -15.94 13.47 19.44
CA ASN A 348 -16.36 12.36 20.32
C ASN A 348 -17.23 12.80 21.49
N LEU A 349 -17.20 14.07 21.84
CA LEU A 349 -17.99 14.66 22.91
C LEU A 349 -18.80 15.82 22.32
N PRO A 350 -20.14 15.71 22.23
CA PRO A 350 -20.97 16.83 21.86
C PRO A 350 -20.79 17.93 22.92
N TYR A 351 -20.32 19.08 22.52
CA TYR A 351 -20.15 20.23 23.39
C TYR A 351 -21.35 21.16 23.19
N ASP A 352 -22.35 21.00 24.05
CA ASP A 352 -23.57 21.82 24.06
C ASP A 352 -23.43 23.14 24.77
N GLY A 353 -22.25 23.44 25.35
CA GLY A 353 -21.99 24.66 26.10
C GLY A 353 -21.58 25.84 25.22
N PRO A 354 -21.81 27.07 25.65
CA PRO A 354 -21.31 28.24 24.96
C PRO A 354 -19.78 28.21 24.95
N MET A 355 -19.20 28.26 23.76
CA MET A 355 -17.74 28.26 23.54
C MET A 355 -17.01 29.35 24.32
N THR A 356 -17.75 30.37 24.77
CA THR A 356 -17.27 31.44 25.64
C THR A 356 -16.88 30.98 27.05
N SER A 357 -17.32 29.83 27.52
CA SER A 357 -16.91 29.27 28.82
C SER A 357 -15.56 28.54 28.76
N MET A 358 -15.08 28.20 27.60
CA MET A 358 -13.70 27.81 27.41
C MET A 358 -12.81 29.05 27.35
N THR A 359 -12.66 29.71 28.41
CA THR A 359 -11.66 30.76 28.61
C THR A 359 -10.27 30.12 28.57
N VAL A 360 -9.70 30.45 27.61
CA VAL A 360 -8.92 30.21 27.00
C VAL A 360 -7.53 30.59 26.65
N THR A 361 -6.61 29.70 26.81
CA THR A 361 -5.25 29.72 26.34
C THR A 361 -5.21 29.57 24.79
N SER A 362 -4.12 29.99 24.17
CA SER A 362 -4.00 29.96 22.69
C SER A 362 -4.21 28.57 22.09
N TRP A 363 -3.93 27.49 22.81
CA TRP A 363 -4.19 26.13 22.38
C TRP A 363 -5.68 25.76 22.41
N GLN A 364 -6.45 26.36 23.32
CA GLN A 364 -7.90 26.17 23.39
C GLN A 364 -8.62 26.91 22.25
N ASN A 365 -8.05 28.01 21.76
CA ASN A 365 -8.54 28.66 20.55
C ASN A 365 -8.35 27.73 19.33
N GLY A 366 -7.29 26.92 19.32
CA GLY A 366 -7.10 25.86 18.33
C GLY A 366 -8.16 24.76 18.46
N MET A 367 -8.53 24.36 19.68
CA MET A 367 -9.63 23.42 19.92
C MET A 367 -10.98 24.00 19.51
N ALA A 368 -11.27 25.25 19.92
CA ALA A 368 -12.49 25.94 19.51
C ALA A 368 -12.60 26.04 17.99
N GLY A 369 -11.49 26.32 17.30
CA GLY A 369 -11.44 26.30 15.84
C GLY A 369 -11.71 24.93 15.26
N ALA A 370 -11.23 23.84 15.86
CA ALA A 370 -11.50 22.47 15.42
C ALA A 370 -13.00 22.12 15.58
N TYR A 371 -13.61 22.45 16.70
CA TYR A 371 -15.06 22.29 16.88
C TYR A 371 -15.91 23.19 15.96
N GLN A 372 -15.33 24.25 15.40
CA GLN A 372 -15.96 25.10 14.40
C GLN A 372 -15.77 24.61 12.95
N GLY A 373 -15.36 23.37 12.75
CA GLY A 373 -15.20 22.77 11.43
C GLY A 373 -13.84 23.02 10.80
N MET A 374 -12.78 23.15 11.57
CA MET A 374 -11.41 23.09 11.04
C MET A 374 -11.15 21.70 10.47
N VAL A 375 -10.86 21.67 9.18
CA VAL A 375 -10.41 20.46 8.49
C VAL A 375 -8.89 20.42 8.57
N TYR A 376 -8.32 19.24 8.86
CA TYR A 376 -6.88 19.03 8.76
C TYR A 376 -6.35 19.55 7.43
N ALA A 377 -5.32 20.36 7.47
CA ALA A 377 -4.65 20.90 6.29
C ALA A 377 -3.15 20.58 6.36
N PRO A 378 -2.64 19.70 5.48
CA PRO A 378 -1.23 19.35 5.50
C PRO A 378 -0.35 20.56 5.22
N GLN A 379 0.73 20.70 5.97
CA GLN A 379 1.69 21.78 5.82
C GLN A 379 2.75 21.45 4.76
N PRO A 380 3.45 22.46 4.18
CA PRO A 380 4.47 22.22 3.16
C PRO A 380 5.54 21.20 3.56
N ILE A 381 5.92 21.15 4.84
CA ILE A 381 6.91 20.21 5.36
C ILE A 381 6.43 18.75 5.23
N GLU A 382 5.14 18.48 5.42
CA GLU A 382 4.56 17.15 5.27
C GLU A 382 4.63 16.66 3.83
N PHE A 383 4.44 17.56 2.86
CA PHE A 383 4.64 17.22 1.44
C PHE A 383 6.11 16.93 1.12
N GLY A 384 7.05 17.70 1.68
CA GLY A 384 8.48 17.46 1.50
C GLY A 384 8.92 16.10 2.04
N VAL A 385 8.51 15.75 3.24
CA VAL A 385 8.77 14.44 3.87
C VAL A 385 8.09 13.33 3.07
N THR A 386 6.83 13.52 2.67
CA THR A 386 6.07 12.54 1.87
C THR A 386 6.79 12.24 0.55
N LEU A 387 7.20 13.27 -0.19
CA LEU A 387 7.97 13.09 -1.42
C LEU A 387 9.28 12.33 -1.18
N GLY A 388 9.94 12.56 -0.04
CA GLY A 388 11.14 11.83 0.35
C GLY A 388 10.89 10.33 0.55
N VAL A 389 9.82 9.95 1.24
CA VAL A 389 9.45 8.54 1.46
C VAL A 389 9.00 7.88 0.15
N LEU A 390 8.24 8.60 -0.70
CA LEU A 390 7.88 8.13 -2.04
C LEU A 390 9.13 7.87 -2.90
N ALA A 391 10.07 8.82 -2.89
CA ALA A 391 11.33 8.69 -3.61
C ALA A 391 12.17 7.51 -3.09
N MET A 392 12.19 7.27 -1.79
CA MET A 392 12.83 6.10 -1.17
C MET A 392 12.20 4.79 -1.66
N CYS A 393 10.88 4.71 -1.76
CA CYS A 393 10.19 3.54 -2.31
C CYS A 393 10.60 3.27 -3.75
N VAL A 394 10.60 4.31 -4.60
CA VAL A 394 11.06 4.23 -5.99
C VAL A 394 12.55 3.87 -6.07
N LEU A 395 13.39 4.45 -5.22
CA LEU A 395 14.82 4.13 -5.13
C LEU A 395 15.03 2.64 -4.83
N PHE A 396 14.34 2.08 -3.84
CA PHE A 396 14.43 0.66 -3.51
C PHE A 396 13.96 -0.21 -4.68
N LEU A 397 12.87 0.16 -5.34
CA LEU A 397 12.40 -0.53 -6.53
C LEU A 397 13.48 -0.57 -7.61
N LEU A 398 14.06 0.58 -7.95
CA LEU A 398 15.10 0.69 -8.99
C LEU A 398 16.39 -0.05 -8.60
N LEU A 399 16.80 0.00 -7.34
CA LEU A 399 17.95 -0.75 -6.84
C LEU A 399 17.72 -2.27 -6.95
N GLY A 400 16.53 -2.74 -6.62
CA GLY A 400 16.18 -4.15 -6.82
C GLY A 400 16.24 -4.58 -8.29
N LEU A 401 15.73 -3.75 -9.19
CA LEU A 401 15.81 -3.99 -10.62
C LEU A 401 17.26 -4.05 -11.13
N LYS A 402 18.15 -3.28 -10.52
CA LYS A 402 19.57 -3.24 -10.88
C LYS A 402 20.39 -4.41 -10.30
N TYR A 403 20.10 -4.82 -9.06
CA TYR A 403 20.98 -5.74 -8.32
C TYR A 403 20.37 -7.12 -8.10
N LEU A 404 19.04 -7.26 -8.11
CA LEU A 404 18.37 -8.54 -7.91
C LEU A 404 18.02 -9.19 -9.28
N PRO A 405 18.06 -10.52 -9.36
CA PRO A 405 17.73 -11.27 -10.58
C PRO A 405 16.19 -11.35 -10.76
N LEU A 406 15.55 -10.21 -10.99
CA LEU A 406 14.09 -10.10 -11.12
C LEU A 406 13.60 -10.39 -12.55
N LYS A 407 14.49 -10.48 -13.53
CA LYS A 407 14.14 -10.84 -14.91
C LYS A 407 13.64 -12.30 -14.96
N PRO A 408 12.57 -12.60 -15.70
CA PRO A 408 12.14 -13.98 -15.90
C PRO A 408 13.25 -14.81 -16.51
N ALA A 409 13.35 -16.08 -16.14
CA ALA A 409 14.18 -17.04 -16.86
C ALA A 409 13.54 -17.31 -18.23
N GLU A 410 14.34 -17.36 -19.28
CA GLU A 410 13.85 -17.52 -20.68
C GLU A 410 13.13 -18.84 -20.96
N ASN A 411 13.12 -19.81 -20.04
CA ASN A 411 12.61 -21.17 -20.23
C ASN A 411 11.85 -21.71 -19.03
N VAL A 412 10.85 -20.99 -18.50
CA VAL A 412 9.91 -21.56 -17.52
C VAL A 412 8.49 -21.33 -18.02
N ASP A 413 8.09 -22.17 -18.99
CA ASP A 413 6.69 -22.44 -19.36
C ASP A 413 6.17 -23.70 -18.64
#